data_34a79aef0ca39397852db2a0e1f1d1bc
#
_entry.id   34a79aef0ca39397852db2a0e1f1d1bc
#
_cell.length_a   1.000
_cell.length_b   1.000
_cell.length_c   1.000
_cell.angle_alpha   90.00
_cell.angle_beta   90.00
_cell.angle_gamma   90.00
#
_symmetry.space_group_name_H-M   'P 1'
#
loop_
_entity.id
_entity.type
_entity.pdbx_description
1 polymer ?
#
loop_
_entity_poly.entity_id
_entity_poly.type
_entity_poly.pdbx_seq_one_letter_code
_entity_poly.pdbx_strand_id
1 'polypeptide(L)'
;GKAFAELKQLGLIDRIPRLAVINAAGANTLYDLYEKQGVRWQGGQLNMKVIDDYYAQLNATGYRPHTLATAIEISRPVNLKKCLRALEICNGVVREVSDEEILEAKAVVGRYGLGCEPASAASLAGLKKLRAEQVIGADEKVVCILTGHQLKDPNITVTYHIENKGQYSNRPFEVENDISKVIEALQTASGSCCSGR
;
A
#
# COMPACT_ATOMS: atom_id res chain seq x y z
N GLY A 1 13.45 7.62 5.81
CA GLY A 1 13.58 8.52 6.98
C GLY A 1 15.02 8.98 7.21
N LYS A 2 15.98 8.05 7.19
CA LYS A 2 17.42 8.40 7.31
C LYS A 2 17.85 9.33 6.18
N ALA A 3 17.52 9.01 4.94
CA ALA A 3 17.87 9.84 3.79
C ALA A 3 17.32 11.27 3.90
N PHE A 4 16.06 11.44 4.32
CA PHE A 4 15.48 12.78 4.51
C PHE A 4 16.17 13.56 5.64
N ALA A 5 16.59 12.88 6.72
CA ALA A 5 17.35 13.53 7.78
C ALA A 5 18.71 14.03 7.27
N GLU A 6 19.41 13.20 6.49
CA GLU A 6 20.71 13.57 5.88
C GLU A 6 20.55 14.71 4.87
N LEU A 7 19.57 14.65 3.98
CA LEU A 7 19.26 15.74 3.02
C LEU A 7 18.98 17.06 3.74
N LYS A 8 18.25 17.01 4.88
CA LYS A 8 18.00 18.20 5.70
C LYS A 8 19.29 18.75 6.31
N GLN A 9 20.15 17.88 6.86
CA GLN A 9 21.44 18.28 7.42
C GLN A 9 22.37 18.92 6.38
N LEU A 10 22.33 18.41 5.15
CA LEU A 10 23.10 18.95 4.02
C LEU A 10 22.50 20.23 3.41
N GLY A 11 21.35 20.70 3.92
CA GLY A 11 20.69 21.89 3.39
C GLY A 11 20.06 21.71 2.00
N LEU A 12 19.90 20.44 1.55
CA LEU A 12 19.32 20.12 0.25
C LEU A 12 17.79 20.13 0.22
N ILE A 13 17.16 20.07 1.40
CA ILE A 13 15.72 20.23 1.59
C ILE A 13 15.43 21.12 2.78
N ASP A 14 14.37 21.93 2.69
CA ASP A 14 13.98 22.87 3.75
C ASP A 14 13.22 22.20 4.89
N ARG A 15 12.55 21.08 4.61
CA ARG A 15 11.77 20.32 5.58
C ARG A 15 11.86 18.82 5.33
N ILE A 16 11.75 18.05 6.40
CA ILE A 16 11.63 16.59 6.30
C ILE A 16 10.18 16.26 5.96
N PRO A 17 9.93 15.47 4.88
CA PRO A 17 8.59 15.01 4.56
C PRO A 17 8.02 14.12 5.67
N ARG A 18 6.72 14.22 5.92
CA ARG A 18 6.01 13.30 6.79
C ARG A 18 5.89 11.93 6.13
N LEU A 19 6.11 10.85 6.86
CA LEU A 19 5.99 9.49 6.36
C LEU A 19 4.66 8.86 6.80
N ALA A 20 3.98 8.19 5.88
CA ALA A 20 2.87 7.31 6.20
C ALA A 20 3.26 5.87 5.86
N VAL A 21 3.16 4.97 6.84
CA VAL A 21 3.35 3.53 6.65
C VAL A 21 1.98 2.86 6.65
N ILE A 22 1.71 2.10 5.60
CA ILE A 22 0.44 1.41 5.43
C ILE A 22 0.68 -0.10 5.49
N ASN A 23 0.02 -0.76 6.42
CA ASN A 23 0.00 -2.21 6.51
C ASN A 23 -1.25 -2.78 5.81
N ALA A 24 -1.19 -4.04 5.37
CA ALA A 24 -2.39 -4.81 5.12
C ALA A 24 -2.99 -5.27 6.46
N ALA A 25 -4.30 -5.24 6.61
CA ALA A 25 -4.98 -5.60 7.87
C ALA A 25 -4.67 -7.03 8.34
N GLY A 26 -4.48 -7.96 7.38
CA GLY A 26 -4.09 -9.33 7.70
C GLY A 26 -2.60 -9.52 8.04
N ALA A 27 -1.77 -8.45 7.94
CA ALA A 27 -0.33 -8.47 8.24
C ALA A 27 0.10 -7.13 8.87
N ASN A 28 -0.52 -6.75 9.97
CA ASN A 28 -0.54 -5.39 10.51
C ASN A 28 0.33 -5.19 11.77
N THR A 29 1.33 -6.02 12.01
CA THR A 29 2.14 -5.98 13.23
C THR A 29 2.66 -4.58 13.60
N LEU A 30 3.14 -3.81 12.63
CA LEU A 30 3.62 -2.46 12.92
C LEU A 30 2.47 -1.54 13.35
N TYR A 31 1.31 -1.65 12.72
CA TYR A 31 0.11 -0.89 13.11
C TYR A 31 -0.32 -1.23 14.53
N ASP A 32 -0.40 -2.50 14.86
CA ASP A 32 -0.78 -2.95 16.22
C ASP A 32 0.20 -2.43 17.28
N LEU A 33 1.49 -2.61 17.04
CA LEU A 33 2.52 -2.13 17.97
C LEU A 33 2.50 -0.60 18.10
N TYR A 34 2.38 0.12 16.99
CA TYR A 34 2.46 1.58 16.98
C TYR A 34 1.17 2.24 17.47
N GLU A 35 0.00 1.85 16.91
CA GLU A 35 -1.27 2.53 17.20
C GLU A 35 -2.00 1.92 18.42
N LYS A 36 -2.01 0.59 18.57
CA LYS A 36 -2.75 -0.06 19.65
C LYS A 36 -1.93 -0.22 20.93
N GLN A 37 -0.62 -0.52 20.80
CA GLN A 37 0.27 -0.73 21.97
C GLN A 37 1.10 0.51 22.32
N GLY A 38 1.02 1.57 21.53
CA GLY A 38 1.72 2.82 21.79
C GLY A 38 3.25 2.74 21.69
N VAL A 39 3.81 1.73 21.01
CA VAL A 39 5.25 1.58 20.87
C VAL A 39 5.82 2.72 20.02
N ARG A 40 6.80 3.44 20.59
CA ARG A 40 7.48 4.59 19.96
C ARG A 40 8.99 4.45 20.11
N TRP A 41 9.76 5.15 19.27
CA TRP A 41 11.21 5.13 19.31
C TRP A 41 11.79 5.81 20.56
N GLN A 42 11.25 6.97 20.95
CA GLN A 42 11.62 7.73 22.14
C GLN A 42 13.13 7.91 22.31
N GLY A 43 13.81 8.36 21.24
CA GLY A 43 15.27 8.52 21.27
C GLY A 43 16.06 7.22 21.47
N GLY A 44 15.46 6.07 21.20
CA GLY A 44 16.05 4.73 21.40
C GLY A 44 15.61 4.00 22.66
N GLN A 45 14.79 4.61 23.49
CA GLN A 45 14.23 4.01 24.71
C GLN A 45 12.96 3.21 24.40
N LEU A 46 13.09 2.18 23.58
CA LEU A 46 11.99 1.30 23.21
C LEU A 46 11.50 0.47 24.39
N ASN A 47 10.19 0.38 24.55
CA ASN A 47 9.60 -0.61 25.46
C ASN A 47 9.66 -2.01 24.85
N MET A 48 10.82 -2.65 25.00
CA MET A 48 11.06 -3.99 24.47
C MET A 48 10.12 -5.03 25.07
N LYS A 49 9.71 -4.86 26.34
CA LYS A 49 8.78 -5.79 26.99
C LYS A 49 7.45 -5.88 26.24
N VAL A 50 6.88 -4.75 25.82
CA VAL A 50 5.63 -4.74 25.05
C VAL A 50 5.79 -5.45 23.71
N ILE A 51 6.93 -5.27 23.04
CA ILE A 51 7.23 -5.94 21.77
C ILE A 51 7.37 -7.45 21.96
N ASP A 52 8.08 -7.87 22.99
CA ASP A 52 8.33 -9.28 23.30
C ASP A 52 7.02 -9.99 23.73
N ASP A 53 6.22 -9.34 24.56
CA ASP A 53 4.90 -9.83 24.98
C ASP A 53 3.96 -9.98 23.77
N TYR A 54 3.96 -9.00 22.84
CA TYR A 54 3.18 -9.07 21.61
C TYR A 54 3.60 -10.25 20.73
N TYR A 55 4.90 -10.46 20.54
CA TYR A 55 5.40 -11.60 19.77
C TYR A 55 5.15 -12.94 20.47
N ALA A 56 5.19 -12.99 21.80
CA ALA A 56 4.82 -14.17 22.55
C ALA A 56 3.33 -14.53 22.34
N GLN A 57 2.45 -13.53 22.31
CA GLN A 57 1.03 -13.71 22.01
C GLN A 57 0.81 -14.24 20.59
N LEU A 58 1.50 -13.69 19.57
CA LEU A 58 1.41 -14.19 18.20
C LEU A 58 1.82 -15.67 18.11
N ASN A 59 2.87 -16.08 18.85
CA ASN A 59 3.29 -17.47 18.90
C ASN A 59 2.25 -18.36 19.58
N ALA A 60 1.73 -17.93 20.73
CA ALA A 60 0.76 -18.70 21.50
C ALA A 60 -0.56 -18.93 20.74
N THR A 61 -0.97 -17.95 19.92
CA THR A 61 -2.19 -18.05 19.09
C THR A 61 -1.95 -18.77 17.76
N GLY A 62 -0.70 -19.08 17.40
CA GLY A 62 -0.37 -19.63 16.09
C GLY A 62 -0.64 -18.67 14.94
N TYR A 63 -0.67 -17.35 15.21
CA TYR A 63 -0.96 -16.34 14.21
C TYR A 63 -0.05 -16.47 12.99
N ARG A 64 -0.66 -16.47 11.83
CA ARG A 64 0.03 -16.38 10.54
C ARG A 64 -0.52 -15.16 9.79
N PRO A 65 0.35 -14.27 9.33
CA PRO A 65 -0.10 -13.16 8.50
C PRO A 65 -0.71 -13.72 7.22
N HIS A 66 -1.74 -13.07 6.72
CA HIS A 66 -2.33 -13.41 5.44
C HIS A 66 -2.91 -12.17 4.77
N THR A 67 -2.47 -11.91 3.54
CA THR A 67 -2.99 -10.85 2.68
C THR A 67 -2.70 -11.19 1.23
N LEU A 68 -3.56 -10.74 0.31
CA LEU A 68 -3.28 -10.83 -1.12
C LEU A 68 -2.05 -10.00 -1.54
N ALA A 69 -1.68 -9.01 -0.75
CA ALA A 69 -0.48 -8.19 -0.96
C ALA A 69 0.77 -8.89 -0.42
N THR A 70 1.15 -10.00 -1.03
CA THR A 70 2.18 -10.95 -0.55
C THR A 70 3.52 -10.30 -0.19
N ALA A 71 3.91 -9.23 -0.89
CA ALA A 71 5.18 -8.53 -0.62
C ALA A 71 5.20 -7.78 0.72
N ILE A 72 4.03 -7.53 1.35
CA ILE A 72 3.90 -6.94 2.69
C ILE A 72 3.27 -7.90 3.71
N GLU A 73 3.18 -9.20 3.41
CA GLU A 73 2.72 -10.26 4.31
C GLU A 73 3.79 -10.58 5.35
N ILE A 74 3.99 -9.68 6.31
CA ILE A 74 5.08 -9.74 7.27
C ILE A 74 4.54 -9.71 8.70
N SER A 75 4.74 -10.80 9.45
CA SER A 75 4.38 -10.87 10.87
C SER A 75 5.43 -10.23 11.79
N ARG A 76 6.71 -10.24 11.41
CA ARG A 76 7.81 -9.73 12.22
C ARG A 76 8.72 -8.84 11.39
N PRO A 77 8.50 -7.52 11.37
CA PRO A 77 9.33 -6.59 10.62
C PRO A 77 10.78 -6.63 11.10
N VAL A 78 11.70 -7.11 10.26
CA VAL A 78 13.14 -7.22 10.59
C VAL A 78 13.73 -5.85 10.96
N ASN A 79 13.25 -4.80 10.34
CA ASN A 79 13.73 -3.43 10.56
C ASN A 79 12.80 -2.59 11.45
N LEU A 80 12.02 -3.21 12.35
CA LEU A 80 11.06 -2.54 13.22
C LEU A 80 11.67 -1.31 13.91
N LYS A 81 12.83 -1.46 14.57
CA LYS A 81 13.52 -0.36 15.27
C LYS A 81 13.88 0.80 14.33
N LYS A 82 14.35 0.49 13.12
CA LYS A 82 14.68 1.52 12.12
C LYS A 82 13.42 2.22 11.61
N CYS A 83 12.33 1.48 11.46
CA CYS A 83 11.04 2.04 11.07
C CYS A 83 10.49 2.99 12.14
N LEU A 84 10.48 2.58 13.40
CA LEU A 84 10.04 3.42 14.52
C LEU A 84 10.87 4.71 14.65
N ARG A 85 12.19 4.60 14.47
CA ARG A 85 13.08 5.77 14.41
C ARG A 85 12.72 6.71 13.25
N ALA A 86 12.46 6.16 12.06
CA ALA A 86 12.09 6.95 10.89
C ALA A 86 10.74 7.64 11.10
N LEU A 87 9.76 6.96 11.70
CA LEU A 87 8.47 7.53 12.05
C LEU A 87 8.61 8.71 13.02
N GLU A 88 9.48 8.61 14.02
CA GLU A 88 9.75 9.72 14.94
C GLU A 88 10.40 10.91 14.22
N ILE A 89 11.46 10.67 13.45
CA ILE A 89 12.17 11.74 12.72
C ILE A 89 11.26 12.47 11.73
N CYS A 90 10.37 11.73 11.07
CA CYS A 90 9.50 12.24 10.02
C CYS A 90 8.09 12.62 10.52
N ASN A 91 7.84 12.65 11.81
CA ASN A 91 6.49 12.83 12.38
C ASN A 91 5.46 11.95 11.68
N GLY A 92 5.79 10.67 11.54
CA GLY A 92 5.08 9.73 10.72
C GLY A 92 3.80 9.20 11.35
N VAL A 93 3.00 8.54 10.54
CA VAL A 93 1.75 7.86 10.92
C VAL A 93 1.74 6.44 10.39
N VAL A 94 0.99 5.56 11.06
CA VAL A 94 0.81 4.17 10.61
C VAL A 94 -0.69 3.92 10.49
N ARG A 95 -1.10 3.27 9.40
CA ARG A 95 -2.49 2.81 9.20
C ARG A 95 -2.48 1.41 8.61
N GLU A 96 -3.64 0.79 8.66
CA GLU A 96 -3.90 -0.47 7.97
C GLU A 96 -5.05 -0.31 6.99
N VAL A 97 -5.02 -1.12 5.94
CA VAL A 97 -6.05 -1.20 4.91
C VAL A 97 -6.43 -2.65 4.64
N SER A 98 -7.68 -2.90 4.27
CA SER A 98 -8.13 -4.25 3.92
C SER A 98 -7.65 -4.66 2.53
N ASP A 99 -7.74 -5.95 2.24
CA ASP A 99 -7.43 -6.49 0.91
C ASP A 99 -8.37 -5.91 -0.16
N GLU A 100 -9.63 -5.66 0.17
CA GLU A 100 -10.59 -5.01 -0.72
C GLU A 100 -10.19 -3.56 -1.03
N GLU A 101 -9.79 -2.78 -0.02
CA GLU A 101 -9.30 -1.42 -0.20
C GLU A 101 -8.04 -1.39 -1.10
N ILE A 102 -7.16 -2.39 -0.95
CA ILE A 102 -5.97 -2.55 -1.79
C ILE A 102 -6.37 -2.84 -3.25
N LEU A 103 -7.31 -3.75 -3.47
CA LEU A 103 -7.78 -4.11 -4.82
C LEU A 103 -8.44 -2.94 -5.52
N GLU A 104 -9.31 -2.20 -4.83
CA GLU A 104 -9.92 -0.99 -5.38
C GLU A 104 -8.88 0.06 -5.75
N ALA A 105 -7.91 0.31 -4.87
CA ALA A 105 -6.82 1.24 -5.14
C ALA A 105 -5.98 0.80 -6.34
N LYS A 106 -5.70 -0.51 -6.46
CA LYS A 106 -5.00 -1.08 -7.61
C LYS A 106 -5.77 -0.85 -8.92
N ALA A 107 -7.08 -1.06 -8.92
CA ALA A 107 -7.93 -0.82 -10.08
C ALA A 107 -7.96 0.67 -10.47
N VAL A 108 -7.96 1.58 -9.50
CA VAL A 108 -7.84 3.03 -9.75
C VAL A 108 -6.51 3.36 -10.43
N VAL A 109 -5.38 2.82 -9.95
CA VAL A 109 -4.06 3.00 -10.59
C VAL A 109 -4.10 2.52 -12.04
N GLY A 110 -4.68 1.34 -12.29
CA GLY A 110 -4.84 0.77 -13.63
C GLY A 110 -5.67 1.65 -14.56
N ARG A 111 -6.73 2.27 -14.06
CA ARG A 111 -7.60 3.19 -14.82
C ARG A 111 -6.86 4.42 -15.37
N TYR A 112 -5.79 4.84 -14.70
CA TYR A 112 -4.93 5.95 -15.16
C TYR A 112 -3.77 5.48 -16.04
N GLY A 113 -3.79 4.24 -16.53
CA GLY A 113 -2.77 3.69 -17.42
C GLY A 113 -1.47 3.29 -16.72
N LEU A 114 -1.46 3.30 -15.40
CA LEU A 114 -0.35 2.84 -14.59
C LEU A 114 -0.67 1.44 -14.05
N GLY A 115 0.36 0.64 -13.81
CA GLY A 115 0.18 -0.68 -13.24
C GLY A 115 1.10 -0.91 -12.06
N CYS A 116 0.58 -1.52 -10.99
CA CYS A 116 1.40 -1.86 -9.84
C CYS A 116 0.98 -3.18 -9.21
N GLU A 117 1.86 -3.77 -8.40
CA GLU A 117 1.52 -4.91 -7.55
C GLU A 117 0.54 -4.51 -6.43
N PRO A 118 -0.19 -5.45 -5.81
CA PRO A 118 -1.12 -5.15 -4.71
C PRO A 118 -0.46 -4.42 -3.54
N ALA A 119 0.73 -4.83 -3.13
CA ALA A 119 1.47 -4.19 -2.03
C ALA A 119 1.75 -2.69 -2.28
N SER A 120 1.99 -2.30 -3.53
CA SER A 120 2.16 -0.90 -3.92
C SER A 120 0.86 -0.12 -3.82
N ALA A 121 -0.26 -0.73 -4.22
CA ALA A 121 -1.58 -0.11 -4.17
C ALA A 121 -2.03 0.20 -2.74
N ALA A 122 -1.51 -0.51 -1.73
CA ALA A 122 -1.74 -0.20 -0.32
C ALA A 122 -1.41 1.26 0.02
N SER A 123 -0.40 1.87 -0.62
CA SER A 123 -0.06 3.28 -0.41
C SER A 123 -1.19 4.23 -0.83
N LEU A 124 -1.87 3.95 -1.95
CA LEU A 124 -3.02 4.75 -2.41
C LEU A 124 -4.27 4.47 -1.56
N ALA A 125 -4.52 3.22 -1.16
CA ALA A 125 -5.59 2.88 -0.23
C ALA A 125 -5.42 3.62 1.11
N GLY A 126 -4.20 3.62 1.65
CA GLY A 126 -3.86 4.37 2.85
C GLY A 126 -4.00 5.89 2.70
N LEU A 127 -3.66 6.44 1.55
CA LEU A 127 -3.91 7.86 1.24
C LEU A 127 -5.41 8.17 1.31
N LYS A 128 -6.26 7.36 0.68
CA LYS A 128 -7.72 7.53 0.73
C LYS A 128 -8.24 7.53 2.18
N LYS A 129 -7.76 6.59 3.00
CA LYS A 129 -8.10 6.49 4.42
C LYS A 129 -7.63 7.70 5.22
N LEU A 130 -6.36 8.10 5.09
CA LEU A 130 -5.80 9.26 5.79
C LEU A 130 -6.47 10.58 5.40
N ARG A 131 -6.97 10.70 4.16
CA ARG A 131 -7.81 11.80 3.71
C ARG A 131 -9.18 11.80 4.38
N ALA A 132 -9.84 10.66 4.44
CA ALA A 132 -11.13 10.50 5.11
C ALA A 132 -11.03 10.81 6.61
N GLU A 133 -9.94 10.44 7.25
CA GLU A 133 -9.63 10.74 8.65
C GLU A 133 -9.13 12.17 8.90
N GLN A 134 -9.02 13.00 7.85
CA GLN A 134 -8.49 14.39 7.93
C GLN A 134 -7.06 14.49 8.46
N VAL A 135 -6.30 13.39 8.41
CA VAL A 135 -4.88 13.35 8.77
C VAL A 135 -4.01 14.02 7.70
N ILE A 136 -4.46 13.97 6.45
CA ILE A 136 -3.87 14.64 5.29
C ILE A 136 -4.85 15.72 4.81
N GLY A 137 -4.40 16.96 4.75
CA GLY A 137 -5.17 18.11 4.29
C GLY A 137 -5.44 18.10 2.78
N ALA A 138 -6.43 18.87 2.31
CA ALA A 138 -6.82 18.91 0.90
C ALA A 138 -5.70 19.39 -0.01
N ASP A 139 -4.90 20.33 0.48
CA ASP A 139 -3.84 21.02 -0.30
C ASP A 139 -2.46 20.39 -0.08
N GLU A 140 -2.38 19.29 0.69
CA GLU A 140 -1.09 18.63 0.89
C GLU A 140 -0.67 17.82 -0.33
N LYS A 141 0.61 17.96 -0.70
CA LYS A 141 1.22 17.14 -1.76
C LYS A 141 1.63 15.82 -1.19
N VAL A 142 1.12 14.74 -1.78
CA VAL A 142 1.41 13.37 -1.37
C VAL A 142 2.08 12.61 -2.49
N VAL A 143 3.09 11.81 -2.14
CA VAL A 143 3.76 10.89 -3.05
C VAL A 143 3.46 9.46 -2.60
N CYS A 144 2.73 8.71 -3.40
CA CYS A 144 2.56 7.26 -3.22
C CYS A 144 3.65 6.53 -4.00
N ILE A 145 4.37 5.64 -3.32
CA ILE A 145 5.47 4.88 -3.96
C ILE A 145 4.89 3.58 -4.51
N LEU A 146 4.88 3.45 -5.84
CA LEU A 146 4.47 2.24 -6.54
C LEU A 146 5.73 1.44 -6.90
N THR A 147 6.01 0.39 -6.15
CA THR A 147 7.29 -0.34 -6.19
C THR A 147 7.34 -1.46 -7.21
N GLY A 148 6.33 -2.34 -7.25
CA GLY A 148 6.31 -3.51 -8.10
C GLY A 148 5.40 -3.37 -9.33
N HIS A 149 5.75 -4.09 -10.40
CA HIS A 149 5.01 -4.09 -11.65
C HIS A 149 3.70 -4.87 -11.54
N GLN A 150 2.69 -4.50 -12.32
CA GLN A 150 1.36 -5.13 -12.34
C GLN A 150 1.36 -6.63 -12.69
N LEU A 151 2.33 -7.08 -13.46
CA LEU A 151 2.46 -8.49 -13.86
C LEU A 151 3.05 -9.38 -12.75
N LYS A 152 3.38 -8.84 -11.59
CA LYS A 152 3.91 -9.62 -10.47
C LYS A 152 2.87 -10.56 -9.88
N ASP A 153 1.61 -10.11 -9.79
CA ASP A 153 0.48 -10.89 -9.29
C ASP A 153 -0.70 -10.82 -10.29
N PRO A 154 -0.56 -11.39 -11.51
CA PRO A 154 -1.54 -11.19 -12.58
C PRO A 154 -2.91 -11.79 -12.26
N ASN A 155 -2.95 -12.93 -11.56
CA ASN A 155 -4.19 -13.63 -11.22
C ASN A 155 -5.10 -12.77 -10.35
N ILE A 156 -4.56 -12.03 -9.40
CA ILE A 156 -5.33 -11.12 -8.53
C ILE A 156 -6.01 -10.04 -9.35
N THR A 157 -5.29 -9.46 -10.33
CA THR A 157 -5.85 -8.45 -11.23
C THR A 157 -6.98 -9.04 -12.08
N VAL A 158 -6.73 -10.18 -12.71
CA VAL A 158 -7.69 -10.85 -13.58
C VAL A 158 -8.96 -11.21 -12.79
N THR A 159 -8.81 -11.83 -11.63
CA THR A 159 -9.93 -12.24 -10.78
C THR A 159 -10.79 -11.05 -10.37
N TYR A 160 -10.19 -9.94 -9.92
CA TYR A 160 -10.92 -8.73 -9.54
C TYR A 160 -11.78 -8.19 -10.69
N HIS A 161 -11.22 -8.13 -11.89
CA HIS A 161 -11.90 -7.57 -13.06
C HIS A 161 -12.91 -8.53 -13.69
N ILE A 162 -12.65 -9.85 -13.70
CA ILE A 162 -13.59 -10.85 -14.22
C ILE A 162 -14.80 -11.00 -13.31
N GLU A 163 -14.57 -11.08 -12.00
CA GLU A 163 -15.64 -11.25 -11.02
C GLU A 163 -16.44 -9.98 -10.77
N ASN A 164 -16.04 -8.86 -11.38
CA ASN A 164 -16.70 -7.56 -11.27
C ASN A 164 -16.94 -7.13 -9.81
N LYS A 165 -15.92 -7.34 -8.96
CA LYS A 165 -16.03 -7.15 -7.50
C LYS A 165 -16.10 -5.70 -7.03
N GLY A 166 -15.86 -4.71 -7.88
CA GLY A 166 -15.81 -3.31 -7.46
C GLY A 166 -16.20 -2.32 -8.56
N GLN A 167 -16.46 -1.08 -8.15
CA GLN A 167 -16.87 0.00 -9.06
C GLN A 167 -15.85 0.36 -10.15
N TYR A 168 -14.61 -0.10 -10.00
CA TYR A 168 -13.51 0.14 -10.95
C TYR A 168 -13.16 -1.10 -11.75
N SER A 169 -13.96 -2.16 -11.69
CA SER A 169 -13.71 -3.35 -12.48
C SER A 169 -13.90 -3.05 -13.96
N ASN A 170 -13.00 -3.63 -14.77
CA ASN A 170 -13.03 -3.53 -16.22
C ASN A 170 -12.73 -4.92 -16.77
N ARG A 171 -13.76 -5.59 -17.29
CA ARG A 171 -13.66 -7.00 -17.65
C ARG A 171 -12.63 -7.20 -18.76
N PRO A 172 -11.57 -7.99 -18.52
CA PRO A 172 -10.65 -8.38 -19.57
C PRO A 172 -11.32 -9.33 -20.55
N PHE A 173 -10.89 -9.32 -21.77
CA PHE A 173 -11.31 -10.27 -22.80
C PHE A 173 -10.09 -10.95 -23.41
N GLU A 174 -10.26 -12.21 -23.77
CA GLU A 174 -9.22 -12.98 -24.42
C GLU A 174 -9.17 -12.67 -25.91
N VAL A 175 -7.96 -12.56 -26.44
CA VAL A 175 -7.70 -12.33 -27.86
C VAL A 175 -6.69 -13.38 -28.32
N GLU A 176 -6.91 -13.95 -29.50
CA GLU A 176 -5.93 -14.85 -30.10
C GLU A 176 -4.57 -14.15 -30.24
N ASN A 177 -3.48 -14.93 -30.11
CA ASN A 177 -2.12 -14.42 -30.26
C ASN A 177 -1.79 -14.14 -31.73
N ASP A 178 -2.56 -13.24 -32.33
CA ASP A 178 -2.43 -12.74 -33.69
C ASP A 178 -2.57 -11.22 -33.71
N ILE A 179 -1.65 -10.53 -34.39
CA ILE A 179 -1.59 -9.07 -34.37
C ILE A 179 -2.84 -8.43 -34.95
N SER A 180 -3.45 -9.05 -35.96
CA SER A 180 -4.66 -8.54 -36.63
C SER A 180 -5.85 -8.60 -35.66
N LYS A 181 -5.95 -9.69 -34.88
CA LYS A 181 -6.98 -9.86 -33.85
C LYS A 181 -6.82 -8.87 -32.70
N VAL A 182 -5.60 -8.61 -32.29
CA VAL A 182 -5.31 -7.56 -31.27
C VAL A 182 -5.73 -6.20 -31.77
N ILE A 183 -5.41 -5.83 -33.01
CA ILE A 183 -5.80 -4.55 -33.60
C ILE A 183 -7.32 -4.43 -33.71
N GLU A 184 -8.02 -5.47 -34.18
CA GLU A 184 -9.48 -5.51 -34.27
C GLU A 184 -10.13 -5.30 -32.89
N ALA A 185 -9.63 -5.98 -31.87
CA ALA A 185 -10.11 -5.86 -30.48
C ALA A 185 -9.92 -4.43 -29.95
N LEU A 186 -8.76 -3.80 -30.18
CA LEU A 186 -8.48 -2.42 -29.77
C LEU A 186 -9.40 -1.40 -30.47
N GLN A 187 -9.68 -1.59 -31.75
CA GLN A 187 -10.58 -0.71 -32.51
C GLN A 187 -12.02 -0.81 -31.99
N THR A 188 -12.49 -2.02 -31.69
CA THR A 188 -13.82 -2.28 -31.13
C THR A 188 -13.96 -1.66 -29.74
N ALA A 189 -12.95 -1.84 -28.88
CA ALA A 189 -12.93 -1.26 -27.53
C ALA A 189 -12.92 0.28 -27.55
N SER A 190 -12.23 0.89 -28.51
CA SER A 190 -12.15 2.35 -28.66
C SER A 190 -13.50 2.94 -29.09
N GLY A 191 -14.27 2.24 -29.91
CA GLY A 191 -15.60 2.67 -30.39
C GLY A 191 -16.65 2.71 -29.28
N SER A 192 -16.56 1.84 -28.29
CA SER A 192 -17.51 1.82 -27.15
C SER A 192 -17.25 2.90 -26.09
N CYS A 193 -16.07 3.47 -26.06
CA CYS A 193 -15.71 4.52 -25.08
C CYS A 193 -16.28 5.90 -25.43
N CYS A 194 -16.68 6.14 -26.70
CA CYS A 194 -17.20 7.42 -27.16
C CYS A 194 -18.74 7.56 -27.08
N SER A 195 -19.48 6.47 -26.80
CA SER A 195 -20.94 6.45 -26.79
C SER A 195 -21.59 6.63 -25.42
N GLY A 196 -20.81 6.88 -24.36
CA GLY A 196 -21.29 7.05 -23.00
C GLY A 196 -20.81 8.36 -22.34
N ARG A 197 -21.23 9.51 -22.88
CA ARG A 197 -21.19 10.80 -22.16
C ARG A 197 -22.58 11.38 -22.13
#